data_415a3b475993a6fc2076518b6ca18ff1
#
_entry.id   415a3b475993a6fc2076518b6ca18ff1
#
_cell.length_a   1.000
_cell.length_b   1.000
_cell.length_c   1.000
_cell.angle_alpha   90.00
_cell.angle_beta   90.00
_cell.angle_gamma   90.00
#
_symmetry.space_group_name_H-M   'P 1'
#
loop_
_entity.id
_entity.type
_entity.pdbx_description
1 polymer ?
#
loop_
_entity_poly.entity_id
_entity_poly.type
_entity_poly.pdbx_seq_one_letter_code
_entity_poly.pdbx_strand_id
1 'polypeptide(L)'
;MLEISTIRVDGADAFEFLQGQLSNDLKRLDTEAKIWAAWCNPKGRVIWFGTVCKTDAGYDLSAPKEAAESIAQRLTIFRFRAKVEFNIVIDATPVDPTSLISNG
;
A
#
# COMPACT_ATOMS: atom_id res chain seq x y z
N MET A 1 8.94 -1.81 -19.30
CA MET A 1 7.65 -1.82 -18.74
C MET A 1 7.72 -1.81 -17.25
N LEU A 2 6.85 -1.05 -16.62
CA LEU A 2 6.91 -0.90 -15.20
C LEU A 2 6.09 -1.98 -14.53
N GLU A 3 6.67 -2.66 -13.58
CA GLU A 3 5.94 -3.65 -12.81
C GLU A 3 5.53 -3.07 -11.48
N ILE A 4 4.34 -3.37 -11.08
CA ILE A 4 3.78 -2.86 -9.83
C ILE A 4 3.62 -4.00 -8.86
N SER A 5 4.03 -3.78 -7.64
CA SER A 5 3.80 -4.73 -6.55
C SER A 5 2.82 -4.11 -5.57
N THR A 6 2.27 -4.93 -4.73
CA THR A 6 1.36 -4.49 -3.70
C THR A 6 2.02 -4.68 -2.35
N ILE A 7 1.99 -3.64 -1.53
CA ILE A 7 2.43 -3.75 -0.15
C ILE A 7 1.17 -3.89 0.67
N ARG A 8 0.98 -5.06 1.26
CA ARG A 8 -0.21 -5.33 2.06
C ARG A 8 0.05 -4.94 3.50
N VAL A 9 -0.80 -4.09 4.03
CA VAL A 9 -0.65 -3.59 5.39
C VAL A 9 -1.86 -4.07 6.18
N ASP A 10 -1.67 -5.08 7.01
CA ASP A 10 -2.74 -5.71 7.76
C ASP A 10 -2.56 -5.48 9.24
N GLY A 11 -3.64 -5.56 9.98
CA GLY A 11 -3.56 -5.52 11.42
C GLY A 11 -4.58 -4.59 12.04
N ALA A 12 -4.77 -4.76 13.35
CA ALA A 12 -5.77 -3.99 14.07
C ALA A 12 -5.52 -2.49 14.00
N ASP A 13 -4.24 -2.09 13.91
CA ASP A 13 -3.90 -0.68 13.92
C ASP A 13 -3.57 -0.15 12.52
N ALA A 14 -3.89 -0.90 11.47
CA ALA A 14 -3.53 -0.48 10.12
C ALA A 14 -4.12 0.88 9.75
N PHE A 15 -5.38 1.12 10.10
CA PHE A 15 -6.00 2.40 9.77
C PHE A 15 -5.28 3.54 10.48
N GLU A 16 -5.11 3.43 11.78
CA GLU A 16 -4.51 4.53 12.54
C GLU A 16 -3.07 4.76 12.10
N PHE A 17 -2.35 3.69 11.84
CA PHE A 17 -0.96 3.83 11.44
C PHE A 17 -0.86 4.56 10.10
N LEU A 18 -1.59 4.10 9.10
CA LEU A 18 -1.50 4.70 7.78
C LEU A 18 -2.12 6.09 7.74
N GLN A 19 -3.20 6.30 8.50
CA GLN A 19 -3.82 7.61 8.54
C GLN A 19 -2.84 8.67 9.05
N GLY A 20 -1.96 8.26 9.95
CA GLY A 20 -0.97 9.18 10.47
C GLY A 20 0.24 9.37 9.55
N GLN A 21 0.45 8.49 8.59
CA GLN A 21 1.62 8.55 7.73
C GLN A 21 1.33 9.11 6.34
N LEU A 22 0.14 8.86 5.83
CA LEU A 22 -0.14 9.18 4.44
C LEU A 22 -0.82 10.54 4.30
N SER A 23 -0.71 11.11 3.11
CA SER A 23 -1.17 12.47 2.87
C SER A 23 -2.67 12.58 2.62
N ASN A 24 -3.35 11.48 2.41
CA ASN A 24 -4.78 11.54 2.10
C ASN A 24 -5.57 10.86 3.21
N ASP A 25 -6.84 11.17 3.27
CA ASP A 25 -7.71 10.66 4.32
C ASP A 25 -8.22 9.28 3.92
N LEU A 26 -7.83 8.26 4.65
CA LEU A 26 -8.22 6.90 4.34
C LEU A 26 -9.71 6.66 4.51
N LYS A 27 -10.43 7.56 5.20
CA LYS A 27 -11.86 7.41 5.32
C LYS A 27 -12.56 7.53 3.98
N ARG A 28 -11.90 8.13 3.02
CA ARG A 28 -12.46 8.22 1.68
C ARG A 28 -12.67 6.84 1.06
N LEU A 29 -11.95 5.84 1.55
CA LEU A 29 -12.11 4.48 1.03
C LEU A 29 -13.42 3.84 1.47
N ASP A 30 -14.18 4.49 2.33
CA ASP A 30 -15.52 4.00 2.67
C ASP A 30 -16.47 4.17 1.48
N THR A 31 -16.18 5.12 0.59
CA THR A 31 -17.02 5.36 -0.57
C THR A 31 -16.27 5.26 -1.89
N GLU A 32 -14.95 5.27 -1.88
CA GLU A 32 -14.17 5.19 -3.10
C GLU A 32 -13.39 3.88 -3.12
N ALA A 33 -13.27 3.27 -4.28
CA ALA A 33 -12.60 1.99 -4.40
C ALA A 33 -11.10 2.12 -4.13
N LYS A 34 -10.52 3.24 -4.50
CA LYS A 34 -9.11 3.48 -4.25
C LYS A 34 -8.87 4.98 -4.25
N ILE A 35 -7.83 5.39 -3.58
CA ILE A 35 -7.44 6.79 -3.55
C ILE A 35 -5.96 6.91 -3.81
N TRP A 36 -5.51 8.08 -4.20
CA TRP A 36 -4.10 8.35 -4.34
C TRP A 36 -3.58 8.90 -3.01
N ALA A 37 -2.36 8.58 -2.69
CA ALA A 37 -1.76 9.10 -1.47
C ALA A 37 -0.24 9.17 -1.62
N ALA A 38 0.38 9.97 -0.79
CA ALA A 38 1.82 10.09 -0.76
C ALA A 38 2.30 9.90 0.67
N TRP A 39 3.55 9.46 0.82
CA TRP A 39 4.18 9.35 2.12
C TRP A 39 5.46 10.19 2.06
N CYS A 40 5.57 11.12 2.97
CA CYS A 40 6.70 12.03 2.96
C CYS A 40 7.56 11.85 4.20
N ASN A 41 8.85 12.14 4.07
CA ASN A 41 9.70 12.09 5.23
C ASN A 41 9.51 13.39 6.03
N PRO A 42 10.12 13.51 7.22
CA PRO A 42 9.93 14.71 8.05
C PRO A 42 10.36 16.01 7.38
N LYS A 43 11.18 15.92 6.35
CA LYS A 43 11.62 17.13 5.65
C LYS A 43 10.67 17.47 4.50
N GLY A 44 9.58 16.75 4.37
CA GLY A 44 8.60 17.04 3.34
C GLY A 44 8.88 16.43 1.98
N ARG A 45 9.92 15.59 1.88
CA ARG A 45 10.24 14.97 0.61
C ARG A 45 9.40 13.71 0.42
N VAL A 46 8.83 13.56 -0.76
CA VAL A 46 7.99 12.40 -1.03
C VAL A 46 8.85 11.15 -1.15
N ILE A 47 8.56 10.15 -0.34
CA ILE A 47 9.25 8.88 -0.38
C ILE A 47 8.45 7.89 -1.22
N TRP A 48 7.14 7.98 -1.19
CA TRP A 48 6.28 7.07 -1.94
C TRP A 48 5.03 7.83 -2.39
N PHE A 49 4.56 7.47 -3.57
CA PHE A 49 3.31 8.02 -4.09
C PHE A 49 2.63 6.88 -4.86
N GLY A 50 1.39 6.65 -4.60
CA GLY A 50 0.68 5.56 -5.27
C GLY A 50 -0.76 5.48 -4.83
N THR A 51 -1.38 4.33 -5.08
CA THR A 51 -2.78 4.14 -4.74
C THR A 51 -2.92 3.29 -3.49
N VAL A 52 -4.01 3.51 -2.80
CA VAL A 52 -4.35 2.77 -1.60
C VAL A 52 -5.74 2.21 -1.78
N CYS A 53 -5.92 0.92 -1.47
CA CYS A 53 -7.23 0.28 -1.49
C CYS A 53 -7.47 -0.35 -0.13
N LYS A 54 -8.72 -0.49 0.25
CA LYS A 54 -9.04 -1.12 1.51
C LYS A 54 -9.26 -2.61 1.30
N THR A 55 -8.80 -3.43 2.23
CA THR A 55 -9.02 -4.87 2.18
C THR A 55 -9.71 -5.31 3.46
N ASP A 56 -10.04 -6.59 3.58
CA ASP A 56 -10.71 -7.09 4.77
C ASP A 56 -9.83 -6.95 6.01
N ALA A 57 -8.54 -7.08 5.86
CA ALA A 57 -7.64 -7.06 7.02
C ALA A 57 -6.86 -5.77 7.15
N GLY A 58 -6.94 -4.89 6.19
CA GLY A 58 -6.18 -3.65 6.24
C GLY A 58 -6.22 -2.91 4.93
N TYR A 59 -5.06 -2.64 4.36
CA TYR A 59 -4.95 -1.84 3.14
C TYR A 59 -3.89 -2.38 2.22
N ASP A 60 -4.05 -2.12 0.93
CA ASP A 60 -3.05 -2.47 -0.07
C ASP A 60 -2.53 -1.19 -0.69
N LEU A 61 -1.22 -1.06 -0.72
CA LEU A 61 -0.55 0.10 -1.32
C LEU A 61 0.13 -0.37 -2.59
N SER A 62 -0.01 0.38 -3.67
CA SER A 62 0.67 0.01 -4.90
C SER A 62 2.04 0.69 -4.94
N ALA A 63 3.04 0.02 -5.45
CA ALA A 63 4.38 0.58 -5.54
C ALA A 63 5.13 -0.07 -6.68
N PRO A 64 6.12 0.62 -7.26
CA PRO A 64 6.96 -0.02 -8.26
C PRO A 64 7.65 -1.22 -7.64
N LYS A 65 7.76 -2.29 -8.38
CA LYS A 65 8.34 -3.51 -7.87
C LYS A 65 9.70 -3.28 -7.22
N GLU A 66 10.53 -2.49 -7.86
CA GLU A 66 11.89 -2.26 -7.37
C GLU A 66 11.89 -1.50 -6.05
N ALA A 67 10.86 -0.73 -5.78
CA ALA A 67 10.83 0.09 -4.59
C ALA A 67 10.00 -0.50 -3.46
N ALA A 68 9.18 -1.49 -3.75
CA ALA A 68 8.22 -2.00 -2.77
C ALA A 68 8.87 -2.46 -1.49
N GLU A 69 9.95 -3.22 -1.60
CA GLU A 69 10.60 -3.75 -0.42
C GLU A 69 11.20 -2.65 0.43
N SER A 70 11.82 -1.68 -0.21
CA SER A 70 12.43 -0.56 0.49
C SER A 70 11.36 0.27 1.21
N ILE A 71 10.23 0.48 0.56
CA ILE A 71 9.14 1.24 1.17
C ILE A 71 8.58 0.49 2.36
N ALA A 72 8.38 -0.82 2.22
CA ALA A 72 7.86 -1.62 3.32
C ALA A 72 8.82 -1.60 4.51
N GLN A 73 10.12 -1.67 4.26
CA GLN A 73 11.10 -1.63 5.33
C GLN A 73 11.06 -0.29 6.05
N ARG A 74 10.92 0.80 5.31
CA ARG A 74 10.85 2.12 5.92
C ARG A 74 9.59 2.27 6.77
N LEU A 75 8.46 1.78 6.28
CA LEU A 75 7.23 1.84 7.06
C LEU A 75 7.35 1.03 8.33
N THR A 76 8.05 -0.10 8.27
CA THR A 76 8.24 -0.93 9.44
C THR A 76 8.98 -0.17 10.55
N ILE A 77 9.91 0.70 10.19
CA ILE A 77 10.66 1.46 11.18
C ILE A 77 9.74 2.38 11.98
N PHE A 78 8.70 2.91 11.34
CA PHE A 78 7.80 3.83 12.03
C PHE A 78 6.66 3.12 12.74
N ARG A 79 6.65 1.80 12.70
CA ARG A 79 5.54 1.05 13.27
C ARG A 79 5.48 1.10 14.78
N PHE A 80 6.64 1.13 15.42
CA PHE A 80 6.73 1.14 16.89
C PHE A 80 5.84 0.06 17.51
N ARG A 81 4.81 0.45 18.24
CA ARG A 81 3.95 -0.51 18.91
C ARG A 81 2.66 -0.79 18.16
N ALA A 82 2.49 -0.21 17.01
CA ALA A 82 1.28 -0.43 16.24
C ALA A 82 1.20 -1.90 15.81
N LYS A 83 0.01 -2.46 15.89
CA LYS A 83 -0.18 -3.86 15.51
C LYS A 83 -0.46 -3.91 14.02
N VAL A 84 0.59 -3.88 13.26
CA VAL A 84 0.53 -3.82 11.83
C VAL A 84 1.59 -4.73 11.25
N GLU A 85 1.27 -5.43 10.19
CA GLU A 85 2.21 -6.28 9.48
C GLU A 85 2.29 -5.85 8.04
N PHE A 86 3.47 -5.93 7.46
CA PHE A 86 3.70 -5.53 6.09
C PHE A 86 4.15 -6.74 5.27
N ASN A 87 3.46 -7.00 4.17
CA ASN A 87 3.82 -8.10 3.28
C ASN A 87 3.82 -7.59 1.84
N ILE A 88 4.77 -8.03 1.05
CA ILE A 88 4.79 -7.66 -0.35
C ILE A 88 4.18 -8.78 -1.15
N VAL A 89 3.12 -8.44 -1.88
CA VAL A 89 2.46 -9.41 -2.71
C VAL A 89 2.96 -9.14 -4.10
N ILE A 90 3.69 -10.07 -4.63
CA ILE A 90 4.19 -9.92 -5.94
C ILE A 90 3.10 -10.32 -6.83
N ASP A 91 2.61 -9.36 -7.54
CA ASP A 91 1.55 -9.62 -8.34
C ASP A 91 2.01 -10.04 -9.58
N ALA A 92 2.29 -11.14 -9.64
CA ALA A 92 2.82 -11.59 -10.76
C ALA A 92 1.91 -11.44 -11.85
N THR A 93 0.79 -11.33 -11.68
CA THR A 93 0.04 -11.30 -12.70
C THR A 93 -0.56 -10.21 -12.86
N PRO A 94 -0.22 -9.68 -13.41
CA PRO A 94 -0.78 -8.59 -13.63
C PRO A 94 -1.94 -8.90 -14.14
N VAL A 95 -2.13 -9.48 -14.08
CA VAL A 95 -3.13 -9.62 -14.40
C VAL A 95 -3.58 -9.59 -15.46
N ASP A 96 -3.27 -9.78 -15.78
CA ASP A 96 -3.66 -10.00 -16.76
C ASP A 96 -4.88 -10.32 -16.82
N PRO A 97 -5.41 -9.77 -16.87
CA PRO A 97 -6.68 -9.89 -16.91
C PRO A 97 -7.05 -10.85 -17.80
N THR A 98 -6.51 -10.96 -18.60
CA THR A 98 -6.89 -11.75 -19.49
C THR A 98 -6.59 -12.90 -19.03
N SER A 99 -5.63 -12.97 -18.44
CA SER A 99 -5.21 -14.12 -18.04
C SER A 99 -6.17 -14.56 -17.23
N LEU A 100 -6.66 -13.82 -16.77
CA LEU A 100 -7.46 -14.24 -15.95
C LEU A 100 -8.51 -14.65 -16.60
N ILE A 101 -8.59 -14.37 -17.49
CA ILE A 101 -9.56 -14.67 -18.14
C ILE A 101 -9.46 -15.70 -18.74
N SER A 102 -8.95 -15.93 -18.82
CA SER A 102 -8.89 -16.83 -19.20
C SER A 102 -8.84 -17.65 -18.68
N ASN A 103 -8.80 -17.62 -18.39
CA ASN A 103 -8.78 -18.21 -18.05
C ASN A 103 -9.16 -18.37 -17.69
N GLY A 104 -9.25 -18.07 -17.82
CA GLY A 104 -9.57 -18.12 -17.59
C GLY A 104 -9.51 -18.24 -17.65
#